data_6b13cc0ddb3f297b5c0f35f4209907bf
#
_entry.id   6b13cc0ddb3f297b5c0f35f4209907bf
#
_cell.length_a   1.000
_cell.length_b   1.000
_cell.length_c   1.000
_cell.angle_alpha   90.00
_cell.angle_beta   90.00
_cell.angle_gamma   90.00
#
_symmetry.space_group_name_H-M   'P 1'
#
loop_
_entity.id
_entity.type
_entity.pdbx_description
1 polymer ?
#
loop_
_entity_poly.entity_id
_entity_poly.type
_entity_poly.pdbx_seq_one_letter_code
_entity_poly.pdbx_strand_id
1 'polypeptide(L)'
;MHRLVAKLLVVVGLLITTPGWCNALEVTLNRIDASGIGESIGSVTAQDTDQGLVIYPDLVGLSPGEHGFHLHSIGSCEPGQTADGTTVAGLAAGGHWDPDGSDQHLGPFGNGHRGDLSRLVVDDDGKTNTSVVAPRLSTADLKGKALIVHAGGDTYRDEPTLGGGGARIACGVVS
;
A
#
# COMPACT_ATOMS: atom_id res chain seq x y z
N MET A 1 -7.52 -70.37 -28.47
CA MET A 1 -7.17 -69.77 -27.14
C MET A 1 -6.57 -68.42 -27.37
N HIS A 2 -7.41 -67.37 -27.27
CA HIS A 2 -7.00 -65.91 -27.46
C HIS A 2 -6.81 -65.27 -26.07
N ARG A 3 -5.59 -64.92 -25.77
CA ARG A 3 -5.27 -64.17 -24.53
C ARG A 3 -5.51 -62.65 -24.75
N LEU A 4 -6.53 -62.12 -24.10
CA LEU A 4 -6.72 -60.69 -23.98
C LEU A 4 -5.63 -60.11 -23.04
N VAL A 5 -4.80 -59.22 -23.56
CA VAL A 5 -3.87 -58.41 -22.76
C VAL A 5 -4.56 -57.08 -22.47
N ALA A 6 -5.01 -56.92 -21.23
CA ALA A 6 -5.56 -55.63 -20.76
C ALA A 6 -4.41 -54.64 -20.56
N LYS A 7 -4.41 -53.54 -21.32
CA LYS A 7 -3.49 -52.41 -21.11
C LYS A 7 -4.04 -51.51 -19.99
N LEU A 8 -3.33 -51.51 -18.86
CA LEU A 8 -3.61 -50.62 -17.76
C LEU A 8 -3.10 -49.21 -18.13
N LEU A 9 -4.02 -48.27 -18.35
CA LEU A 9 -3.70 -46.84 -18.53
C LEU A 9 -3.50 -46.20 -17.15
N VAL A 10 -2.26 -45.91 -16.79
CA VAL A 10 -1.94 -45.11 -15.61
C VAL A 10 -2.09 -43.65 -15.99
N VAL A 11 -3.18 -43.02 -15.54
CA VAL A 11 -3.37 -41.56 -15.63
C VAL A 11 -2.58 -40.93 -14.48
N VAL A 12 -1.41 -40.36 -14.79
CA VAL A 12 -0.67 -39.52 -13.85
C VAL A 12 -1.35 -38.17 -13.82
N GLY A 13 -2.16 -37.93 -12.79
CA GLY A 13 -2.74 -36.62 -12.52
C GLY A 13 -1.65 -35.65 -12.09
N LEU A 14 -1.35 -34.67 -12.92
CA LEU A 14 -0.49 -33.52 -12.57
C LEU A 14 -1.26 -32.65 -11.57
N LEU A 15 -0.92 -32.75 -10.29
CA LEU A 15 -1.41 -31.82 -9.28
C LEU A 15 -0.79 -30.43 -9.56
N ILE A 16 -1.53 -29.58 -10.23
CA ILE A 16 -1.20 -28.14 -10.35
C ILE A 16 -1.47 -27.53 -8.98
N THR A 17 -0.42 -27.43 -8.16
CA THR A 17 -0.47 -26.60 -6.95
C THR A 17 -0.50 -25.16 -7.41
N THR A 18 -1.67 -24.51 -7.34
CA THR A 18 -1.74 -23.04 -7.42
C THR A 18 -0.89 -22.47 -6.29
N PRO A 19 0.01 -21.51 -6.53
CA PRO A 19 0.69 -20.83 -5.44
C PRO A 19 -0.38 -20.21 -4.56
N GLY A 20 -0.56 -20.77 -3.38
CA GLY A 20 -1.50 -20.23 -2.39
C GLY A 20 -1.01 -18.85 -1.97
N TRP A 21 -1.86 -17.87 -2.03
CA TRP A 21 -1.70 -16.54 -1.43
C TRP A 21 -1.81 -16.68 0.11
N CYS A 22 -0.94 -17.54 0.68
CA CYS A 22 -0.87 -17.73 2.11
C CYS A 22 -0.26 -16.47 2.72
N ASN A 23 -1.08 -15.72 3.48
CA ASN A 23 -0.77 -14.51 4.23
C ASN A 23 -0.80 -13.18 3.44
N ALA A 24 -1.62 -13.05 2.40
CA ALA A 24 -1.92 -11.74 1.83
C ALA A 24 -2.78 -10.94 2.82
N LEU A 25 -2.41 -9.70 3.07
CA LEU A 25 -3.14 -8.75 3.91
C LEU A 25 -3.91 -7.77 3.03
N GLU A 26 -5.23 -7.72 3.18
CA GLU A 26 -6.07 -6.77 2.43
C GLU A 26 -6.42 -5.58 3.32
N VAL A 27 -6.32 -4.37 2.75
CA VAL A 27 -6.62 -3.11 3.42
C VAL A 27 -7.52 -2.28 2.52
N THR A 28 -8.73 -1.98 3.00
CA THR A 28 -9.64 -1.04 2.31
C THR A 28 -9.18 0.39 2.52
N LEU A 29 -9.11 1.17 1.44
CA LEU A 29 -8.84 2.59 1.49
C LEU A 29 -10.12 3.40 1.24
N ASN A 30 -10.32 4.42 2.05
CA ASN A 30 -11.43 5.35 1.94
C ASN A 30 -10.91 6.74 1.61
N ARG A 31 -11.69 7.54 0.89
CA ARG A 31 -11.47 8.98 0.79
C ARG A 31 -11.47 9.58 2.18
N ILE A 32 -10.64 10.58 2.37
CA ILE A 32 -10.60 11.37 3.61
C ILE A 32 -10.57 12.86 3.28
N ASP A 33 -11.21 13.64 4.13
CA ASP A 33 -11.16 15.08 4.12
C ASP A 33 -11.20 15.64 5.55
N ALA A 34 -11.33 16.97 5.69
CA ALA A 34 -11.40 17.61 7.00
C ALA A 34 -12.68 17.26 7.80
N SER A 35 -13.70 16.72 7.16
CA SER A 35 -14.93 16.24 7.82
C SER A 35 -14.85 14.78 8.30
N GLY A 36 -13.83 14.03 7.87
CA GLY A 36 -13.56 12.66 8.31
C GLY A 36 -13.40 11.66 7.18
N ILE A 37 -13.78 10.41 7.46
CA ILE A 37 -13.66 9.27 6.55
C ILE A 37 -14.90 9.19 5.66
N GLY A 38 -14.68 9.17 4.36
CA GLY A 38 -15.70 9.09 3.34
C GLY A 38 -15.88 7.69 2.74
N GLU A 39 -16.28 7.64 1.47
CA GLU A 39 -16.53 6.41 0.73
C GLU A 39 -15.24 5.62 0.44
N SER A 40 -15.38 4.30 0.27
CA SER A 40 -14.28 3.45 -0.18
C SER A 40 -13.93 3.75 -1.64
N ILE A 41 -12.65 3.77 -1.93
CA ILE A 41 -12.09 3.87 -3.28
C ILE A 41 -11.45 2.56 -3.76
N GLY A 42 -11.58 1.48 -3.01
CA GLY A 42 -11.02 0.17 -3.31
C GLY A 42 -10.17 -0.39 -2.19
N SER A 43 -9.33 -1.35 -2.52
CA SER A 43 -8.42 -1.97 -1.57
C SER A 43 -7.00 -2.10 -2.10
N VAL A 44 -6.08 -2.40 -1.20
CA VAL A 44 -4.72 -2.84 -1.54
C VAL A 44 -4.49 -4.21 -0.91
N THR A 45 -3.81 -5.08 -1.65
CA THR A 45 -3.36 -6.39 -1.15
C THR A 45 -1.86 -6.35 -0.93
N ALA A 46 -1.40 -6.58 0.30
CA ALA A 46 0.01 -6.59 0.65
C ALA A 46 0.50 -8.03 0.86
N GLN A 47 1.68 -8.36 0.34
CA GLN A 47 2.25 -9.70 0.39
C GLN A 47 3.76 -9.63 0.60
N ASP A 48 4.27 -10.50 1.47
CA ASP A 48 5.71 -10.70 1.65
C ASP A 48 6.27 -11.51 0.48
N THR A 49 7.40 -11.04 -0.05
CA THR A 49 8.14 -11.67 -1.15
C THR A 49 9.64 -11.71 -0.84
N ASP A 50 10.41 -12.40 -1.67
CA ASP A 50 11.88 -12.41 -1.57
C ASP A 50 12.51 -11.01 -1.82
N GLN A 51 11.72 -10.05 -2.35
CA GLN A 51 12.14 -8.67 -2.59
C GLN A 51 11.66 -7.69 -1.51
N GLY A 52 11.07 -8.20 -0.42
CA GLY A 52 10.39 -7.44 0.60
C GLY A 52 8.87 -7.41 0.38
N LEU A 53 8.21 -6.40 0.92
CA LEU A 53 6.77 -6.23 0.80
C LEU A 53 6.41 -5.75 -0.61
N VAL A 54 5.43 -6.41 -1.24
CA VAL A 54 4.79 -5.94 -2.47
C VAL A 54 3.33 -5.63 -2.17
N ILE A 55 2.87 -4.47 -2.61
CA ILE A 55 1.49 -4.01 -2.46
C ILE A 55 0.87 -3.91 -3.85
N TYR A 56 -0.26 -4.56 -4.03
CA TYR A 56 -1.06 -4.55 -5.25
C TYR A 56 -2.28 -3.66 -5.02
N PRO A 57 -2.27 -2.41 -5.51
CA PRO A 57 -3.41 -1.51 -5.37
C PRO A 57 -4.49 -1.85 -6.40
N ASP A 58 -5.74 -1.85 -5.95
CA ASP A 58 -6.96 -1.88 -6.77
C ASP A 58 -7.83 -0.70 -6.32
N LEU A 59 -7.42 0.50 -6.71
CA LEU A 59 -8.03 1.76 -6.30
C LEU A 59 -8.60 2.47 -7.53
N VAL A 60 -9.70 3.18 -7.33
CA VAL A 60 -10.41 3.93 -8.37
C VAL A 60 -10.75 5.35 -7.93
N GLY A 61 -11.00 6.22 -8.90
CA GLY A 61 -11.48 7.58 -8.63
C GLY A 61 -10.41 8.53 -8.09
N LEU A 62 -9.13 8.18 -8.20
CA LEU A 62 -8.02 9.10 -7.98
C LEU A 62 -7.79 9.98 -9.22
N SER A 63 -7.12 11.13 -9.06
CA SER A 63 -6.71 11.92 -10.22
C SER A 63 -5.61 11.19 -10.99
N PRO A 64 -5.57 11.29 -12.33
CA PRO A 64 -4.46 10.72 -13.10
C PRO A 64 -3.11 11.31 -12.73
N GLY A 65 -2.07 10.47 -12.75
CA GLY A 65 -0.71 10.86 -12.47
C GLY A 65 -0.08 10.11 -11.29
N GLU A 66 0.97 10.70 -10.73
CA GLU A 66 1.70 10.12 -9.61
C GLU A 66 1.17 10.66 -8.28
N HIS A 67 1.06 9.77 -7.29
CA HIS A 67 0.63 10.09 -5.93
C HIS A 67 1.62 9.55 -4.92
N GLY A 68 2.01 10.37 -3.95
CA GLY A 68 2.73 9.91 -2.77
C GLY A 68 1.91 8.83 -2.04
N PHE A 69 2.57 7.77 -1.63
CA PHE A 69 1.95 6.65 -0.93
C PHE A 69 2.84 6.23 0.22
N HIS A 70 2.33 6.34 1.45
CA HIS A 70 3.17 6.16 2.63
C HIS A 70 2.47 5.36 3.73
N LEU A 71 3.28 4.66 4.53
CA LEU A 71 2.86 4.05 5.78
C LEU A 71 3.06 5.07 6.91
N HIS A 72 1.97 5.46 7.55
CA HIS A 72 1.96 6.39 8.68
C HIS A 72 1.95 5.66 10.01
N SER A 73 2.53 6.28 11.04
CA SER A 73 2.89 5.65 12.32
C SER A 73 1.71 5.16 13.15
N ILE A 74 0.51 5.74 12.97
CA ILE A 74 -0.67 5.48 13.82
C ILE A 74 -1.81 4.96 12.94
N GLY A 75 -2.46 3.86 13.36
CA GLY A 75 -3.61 3.26 12.71
C GLY A 75 -4.89 4.08 12.88
N SER A 76 -4.90 5.28 12.31
CA SER A 76 -6.06 6.17 12.32
C SER A 76 -6.16 6.91 10.99
N CYS A 77 -7.39 7.06 10.49
CA CYS A 77 -7.71 7.89 9.33
C CYS A 77 -8.44 9.19 9.71
N GLU A 78 -8.64 9.42 11.00
CA GLU A 78 -9.38 10.58 11.49
C GLU A 78 -8.65 11.89 11.20
N PRO A 79 -9.40 12.98 10.97
CA PRO A 79 -8.81 14.31 10.92
C PRO A 79 -8.21 14.70 12.28
N GLY A 80 -7.33 15.67 12.27
CA GLY A 80 -6.76 16.26 13.47
C GLY A 80 -6.59 17.75 13.30
N GLN A 81 -6.24 18.45 14.39
CA GLN A 81 -6.01 19.88 14.39
C GLN A 81 -4.51 20.18 14.49
N THR A 82 -4.05 21.09 13.66
CA THR A 82 -2.73 21.70 13.78
C THR A 82 -2.68 22.70 14.94
N ALA A 83 -1.50 23.18 15.30
CA ALA A 83 -1.31 24.11 16.41
C ALA A 83 -2.06 25.45 16.22
N ASP A 84 -2.33 25.87 15.00
CA ASP A 84 -3.11 27.07 14.65
C ASP A 84 -4.62 26.81 14.56
N GLY A 85 -5.07 25.57 14.88
CA GLY A 85 -6.49 25.19 14.88
C GLY A 85 -7.04 24.76 13.53
N THR A 86 -6.21 24.66 12.49
CA THR A 86 -6.64 24.15 11.17
C THR A 86 -6.91 22.66 11.24
N THR A 87 -8.09 22.23 10.78
CA THR A 87 -8.41 20.80 10.68
C THR A 87 -7.83 20.20 9.41
N VAL A 88 -7.04 19.12 9.54
CA VAL A 88 -6.35 18.45 8.44
C VAL A 88 -6.80 17.00 8.37
N ALA A 89 -7.17 16.54 7.17
CA ALA A 89 -7.56 15.18 6.87
C ALA A 89 -6.46 14.18 7.29
N GLY A 90 -6.85 13.08 7.96
CA GLY A 90 -5.95 12.01 8.32
C GLY A 90 -4.78 12.40 9.23
N LEU A 91 -4.80 13.59 9.86
CA LEU A 91 -3.69 14.06 10.70
C LEU A 91 -3.43 13.13 11.90
N ALA A 92 -4.48 12.46 12.38
CA ALA A 92 -4.37 11.50 13.48
C ALA A 92 -3.50 10.27 13.15
N ALA A 93 -3.20 10.01 11.87
CA ALA A 93 -2.25 8.97 11.45
C ALA A 93 -0.79 9.29 11.84
N GLY A 94 -0.49 10.53 12.23
CA GLY A 94 0.87 10.97 12.52
C GLY A 94 1.71 11.21 11.26
N GLY A 95 3.04 11.17 11.41
CA GLY A 95 4.02 11.27 10.32
C GLY A 95 4.25 9.92 9.63
N HIS A 96 5.13 9.91 8.62
CA HIS A 96 5.62 8.68 8.03
C HIS A 96 6.26 7.79 9.10
N TRP A 97 6.08 6.48 8.99
CA TRP A 97 6.65 5.56 9.97
C TRP A 97 8.18 5.54 9.89
N ASP A 98 8.82 6.02 10.94
CA ASP A 98 10.27 6.14 11.06
C ASP A 98 10.77 5.51 12.37
N PRO A 99 10.82 4.18 12.47
CA PRO A 99 11.27 3.49 13.67
C PRO A 99 12.76 3.66 13.94
N ASP A 100 13.53 4.06 12.93
CA ASP A 100 14.98 4.23 13.03
C ASP A 100 15.37 5.68 13.40
N GLY A 101 14.42 6.63 13.42
CA GLY A 101 14.62 8.03 13.75
C GLY A 101 15.54 8.73 12.75
N SER A 102 15.35 8.44 11.46
CA SER A 102 16.15 9.01 10.37
C SER A 102 15.84 10.47 10.11
N ASP A 103 14.58 10.89 10.37
CA ASP A 103 14.05 12.21 10.06
C ASP A 103 14.29 12.64 8.59
N GLN A 104 14.37 11.67 7.66
CA GLN A 104 14.67 11.91 6.25
C GLN A 104 13.69 11.19 5.34
N HIS A 105 13.19 11.90 4.32
CA HIS A 105 12.35 11.34 3.27
C HIS A 105 13.20 10.96 2.06
N LEU A 106 13.55 9.67 1.96
CA LEU A 106 14.48 9.18 0.93
C LEU A 106 13.87 8.09 0.04
N GLY A 107 12.55 7.92 0.09
CA GLY A 107 11.82 6.93 -0.69
C GLY A 107 12.08 5.48 -0.26
N PRO A 108 11.50 4.50 -0.99
CA PRO A 108 11.44 3.10 -0.56
C PRO A 108 12.81 2.39 -0.53
N PHE A 109 13.78 2.87 -1.31
CA PHE A 109 15.10 2.26 -1.46
C PHE A 109 16.20 2.99 -0.69
N GLY A 110 15.91 4.17 -0.13
CA GLY A 110 16.84 4.95 0.68
C GLY A 110 16.88 4.49 2.15
N ASN A 111 17.73 5.12 2.94
CA ASN A 111 17.86 4.86 4.39
C ASN A 111 17.07 5.87 5.24
N GLY A 112 16.04 6.51 4.66
CA GLY A 112 15.10 7.40 5.34
C GLY A 112 13.98 6.64 6.05
N HIS A 113 12.83 7.32 6.23
CA HIS A 113 11.65 6.71 6.86
C HIS A 113 11.35 5.34 6.24
N ARG A 114 11.05 4.34 7.05
CA ARG A 114 10.63 3.03 6.52
C ARG A 114 9.25 3.09 5.86
N GLY A 115 8.45 4.06 6.27
CA GLY A 115 7.12 4.29 5.71
C GLY A 115 7.09 4.94 4.33
N ASP A 116 8.24 5.33 3.76
CA ASP A 116 8.32 5.85 2.39
C ASP A 116 8.16 4.69 1.41
N LEU A 117 7.01 4.59 0.75
CA LEU A 117 6.73 3.55 -0.23
C LEU A 117 6.99 4.07 -1.65
N SER A 118 6.96 3.18 -2.64
CA SER A 118 6.91 3.63 -4.03
C SER A 118 5.60 4.36 -4.28
N ARG A 119 5.66 5.48 -5.00
CA ARG A 119 4.48 6.26 -5.39
C ARG A 119 3.49 5.41 -6.18
N LEU A 120 2.22 5.71 -6.05
CA LEU A 120 1.18 5.16 -6.91
C LEU A 120 1.22 5.83 -8.28
N VAL A 121 0.93 5.05 -9.31
CA VAL A 121 0.68 5.55 -10.67
C VAL A 121 -0.77 5.31 -10.99
N VAL A 122 -1.49 6.37 -11.32
CA VAL A 122 -2.92 6.37 -11.66
C VAL A 122 -3.07 6.68 -13.14
N ASP A 123 -3.83 5.86 -13.85
CA ASP A 123 -4.09 6.03 -15.28
C ASP A 123 -5.12 7.13 -15.57
N ASP A 124 -5.39 7.38 -16.86
CA ASP A 124 -6.35 8.40 -17.31
C ASP A 124 -7.80 8.10 -16.91
N ASP A 125 -8.12 6.84 -16.56
CA ASP A 125 -9.41 6.41 -16.05
C ASP A 125 -9.53 6.54 -14.52
N GLY A 126 -8.50 7.04 -13.86
CA GLY A 126 -8.45 7.20 -12.41
C GLY A 126 -8.22 5.90 -11.63
N LYS A 127 -7.57 4.90 -12.25
CA LYS A 127 -7.30 3.59 -11.65
C LYS A 127 -5.82 3.37 -11.42
N THR A 128 -5.50 2.69 -10.33
CA THR A 128 -4.14 2.18 -10.10
C THR A 128 -3.94 0.87 -10.88
N ASN A 129 -2.78 0.72 -11.52
CA ASN A 129 -2.47 -0.42 -12.37
C ASN A 129 -1.04 -0.96 -12.16
N THR A 130 -0.31 -0.44 -11.18
CA THR A 130 1.10 -0.78 -10.93
C THR A 130 1.28 -1.19 -9.48
N SER A 131 1.97 -2.32 -9.25
CA SER A 131 2.34 -2.74 -7.90
C SER A 131 3.39 -1.81 -7.29
N VAL A 132 3.34 -1.67 -5.97
CA VAL A 132 4.26 -0.88 -5.14
C VAL A 132 5.20 -1.84 -4.42
N VAL A 133 6.49 -1.57 -4.47
CA VAL A 133 7.52 -2.34 -3.77
C VAL A 133 8.05 -1.55 -2.58
N ALA A 134 8.13 -2.21 -1.43
CA ALA A 134 8.71 -1.67 -0.19
C ALA A 134 9.73 -2.67 0.38
N PRO A 135 10.98 -2.66 -0.10
CA PRO A 135 11.96 -3.72 0.16
C PRO A 135 12.41 -3.80 1.62
N ARG A 136 12.15 -2.74 2.41
CA ARG A 136 12.51 -2.67 3.83
C ARG A 136 11.37 -3.03 4.78
N LEU A 137 10.23 -3.47 4.24
CA LEU A 137 9.01 -3.80 5.00
C LEU A 137 8.59 -5.25 4.80
N SER A 138 7.77 -5.69 5.74
CA SER A 138 6.99 -6.92 5.70
C SER A 138 5.52 -6.61 6.04
N THR A 139 4.61 -7.56 5.83
CA THR A 139 3.20 -7.44 6.24
C THR A 139 3.05 -7.22 7.75
N ALA A 140 3.97 -7.75 8.56
CA ALA A 140 3.98 -7.55 10.01
C ALA A 140 4.21 -6.09 10.41
N ASP A 141 4.99 -5.35 9.63
CA ASP A 141 5.29 -3.93 9.88
C ASP A 141 4.08 -3.01 9.66
N LEU A 142 3.11 -3.44 8.86
CA LEU A 142 1.92 -2.64 8.56
C LEU A 142 0.92 -2.58 9.72
N LYS A 143 0.91 -3.59 10.59
CA LYS A 143 -0.10 -3.72 11.66
C LYS A 143 -0.14 -2.52 12.60
N GLY A 144 -1.35 -2.06 12.89
CA GLY A 144 -1.58 -0.92 13.78
C GLY A 144 -1.19 0.44 13.18
N LYS A 145 -0.99 0.50 11.87
CA LYS A 145 -0.61 1.70 11.12
C LYS A 145 -1.63 2.04 10.05
N ALA A 146 -1.42 3.15 9.35
CA ALA A 146 -2.31 3.59 8.28
C ALA A 146 -1.53 3.76 6.97
N LEU A 147 -2.10 3.27 5.88
CA LEU A 147 -1.67 3.57 4.52
C LEU A 147 -2.36 4.84 4.05
N ILE A 148 -1.59 5.82 3.60
CA ILE A 148 -2.09 7.13 3.15
C ILE A 148 -1.69 7.36 1.70
N VAL A 149 -2.67 7.81 0.89
CA VAL A 149 -2.46 8.35 -0.45
C VAL A 149 -2.50 9.87 -0.38
N HIS A 150 -1.54 10.51 -1.03
CA HIS A 150 -1.40 11.96 -1.09
C HIS A 150 -1.91 12.54 -2.42
N ALA A 151 -2.25 13.82 -2.44
CA ALA A 151 -2.77 14.50 -3.62
C ALA A 151 -1.70 14.73 -4.70
N GLY A 152 -0.48 14.99 -4.30
CA GLY A 152 0.67 15.21 -5.18
C GLY A 152 1.55 13.98 -5.32
N GLY A 153 2.51 14.05 -6.25
CA GLY A 153 3.52 13.02 -6.45
C GLY A 153 4.54 12.95 -5.31
N ASP A 154 5.61 12.19 -5.53
CA ASP A 154 6.67 12.01 -4.55
C ASP A 154 8.03 12.07 -5.24
N THR A 155 8.91 12.97 -4.81
CA THR A 155 10.26 13.13 -5.37
C THR A 155 11.29 12.21 -4.72
N TYR A 156 10.92 11.49 -3.63
CA TYR A 156 11.83 10.70 -2.79
C TYR A 156 12.97 11.54 -2.19
N ARG A 157 12.67 12.79 -1.83
CA ARG A 157 13.60 13.76 -1.23
C ARG A 157 12.87 14.62 -0.21
N ASP A 158 13.62 15.25 0.69
CA ASP A 158 13.06 16.21 1.65
C ASP A 158 12.71 17.57 1.00
N GLU A 159 13.16 17.82 -0.22
CA GLU A 159 12.82 19.01 -1.00
C GLU A 159 12.05 18.65 -2.28
N PRO A 160 10.80 19.08 -2.41
CA PRO A 160 9.98 19.79 -1.40
C PRO A 160 9.66 18.91 -0.19
N THR A 161 9.28 19.49 0.93
CA THR A 161 9.03 18.80 2.20
C THR A 161 8.26 17.49 2.00
N LEU A 162 8.80 16.38 2.53
CA LEU A 162 8.23 15.04 2.45
C LEU A 162 7.85 14.64 1.00
N GLY A 163 8.74 14.91 0.06
CA GLY A 163 8.55 14.53 -1.34
C GLY A 163 7.55 15.36 -2.13
N GLY A 164 6.87 16.32 -1.49
CA GLY A 164 5.87 17.16 -2.13
C GLY A 164 4.48 16.52 -2.26
N GLY A 165 4.20 15.43 -1.55
CA GLY A 165 2.92 14.73 -1.58
C GLY A 165 1.70 15.60 -1.23
N GLY A 166 1.87 16.59 -0.37
CA GLY A 166 0.81 17.55 -0.03
C GLY A 166 -0.33 16.91 0.77
N ALA A 167 -1.56 17.27 0.44
CA ALA A 167 -2.74 16.84 1.18
C ALA A 167 -2.93 15.32 1.18
N ARG A 168 -3.43 14.77 2.28
CA ARG A 168 -3.85 13.37 2.42
C ARG A 168 -5.26 13.23 1.86
N ILE A 169 -5.48 12.34 0.90
CA ILE A 169 -6.74 12.22 0.16
C ILE A 169 -7.41 10.85 0.30
N ALA A 170 -6.66 9.82 0.67
CA ALA A 170 -7.22 8.52 1.00
C ALA A 170 -6.41 7.84 2.09
N CYS A 171 -7.08 6.97 2.86
CA CYS A 171 -6.50 6.31 4.02
C CYS A 171 -7.13 4.94 4.26
N GLY A 172 -6.30 3.98 4.69
CA GLY A 172 -6.73 2.67 5.16
C GLY A 172 -5.95 2.25 6.39
N VAL A 173 -6.67 1.81 7.45
CA VAL A 173 -6.06 1.29 8.68
C VAL A 173 -5.77 -0.19 8.54
N VAL A 174 -4.58 -0.60 8.95
CA VAL A 174 -4.14 -1.99 8.98
C VAL A 174 -4.37 -2.58 10.38
N SER A 175 -5.26 -3.53 10.48
CA SER A 175 -5.66 -4.20 11.73
C SER A 175 -4.74 -5.39 12.08
#